data_6f967bd1476d48e4b73b158ecdfe8c36
#
_entry.id   6f967bd1476d48e4b73b158ecdfe8c36
#
_cell.length_a   1.000
_cell.length_b   1.000
_cell.length_c   1.000
_cell.angle_alpha   90.00
_cell.angle_beta   90.00
_cell.angle_gamma   90.00
#
_symmetry.space_group_name_H-M   'P 1'
#
loop_
_entity.id
_entity.type
_entity.pdbx_description
1 polymer ?
#
loop_
_entity_poly.entity_id
_entity_poly.type
_entity_poly.pdbx_seq_one_letter_code
_entity_poly.pdbx_strand_id
1 'polypeptide(L)'
;MARRKDIDKDIEQKIIQEYGKCKAKILAEKYDVTLSQVYDVGKRNGLTKKCNPIFNFSETSRQIILSGILGDGRLKKNGKKNYYYSECHALGEKEYCIWKHEQLIKDDISVPTMLYGKNLNNEHNDAIEFCTRTSPSLIPYANMSKLEIIEQLNELGLLLYLLDDGWISKHSKLGNFVLCTYLLTVEERLAVTNKYNTLLGTHGHDIGHKRVDTAFSSDDNFIFFNIAKEYIPLETDIVQKKFETMLIK
;
A
#
# COMPACT_ATOMS: atom_id res chain seq x y z
N MET A 1 -44.49 -9.16 23.45
CA MET A 1 -43.41 -8.53 22.63
C MET A 1 -43.36 -7.03 22.96
N ALA A 2 -42.27 -6.55 23.55
CA ALA A 2 -42.11 -5.13 23.83
C ALA A 2 -42.05 -4.37 22.52
N ARG A 3 -42.90 -3.33 22.35
CA ARG A 3 -42.83 -2.41 21.21
C ARG A 3 -41.44 -1.78 21.19
N ARG A 4 -40.68 -1.94 20.09
CA ARG A 4 -39.42 -1.24 19.87
C ARG A 4 -39.68 0.26 19.97
N LYS A 5 -38.97 0.95 20.85
CA LYS A 5 -39.02 2.39 20.98
C LYS A 5 -38.57 3.00 19.66
N ASP A 6 -39.42 3.82 19.04
CA ASP A 6 -39.04 4.52 17.80
C ASP A 6 -37.90 5.51 18.10
N ILE A 7 -36.96 5.61 17.17
CA ILE A 7 -35.88 6.60 17.26
C ILE A 7 -36.45 7.98 16.94
N ASP A 8 -35.96 8.98 17.64
CA ASP A 8 -36.24 10.39 17.33
C ASP A 8 -35.90 10.70 15.86
N LYS A 9 -36.72 11.46 15.18
CA LYS A 9 -36.56 11.78 13.76
C LYS A 9 -35.26 12.53 13.45
N ASP A 10 -34.81 13.39 14.37
CA ASP A 10 -33.56 14.14 14.18
C ASP A 10 -32.35 13.21 14.33
N ILE A 11 -32.42 12.25 15.27
CA ILE A 11 -31.41 11.19 15.42
C ILE A 11 -31.40 10.28 14.19
N GLU A 12 -32.58 9.90 13.68
CA GLU A 12 -32.69 9.10 12.46
C GLU A 12 -32.03 9.80 11.27
N GLN A 13 -32.26 11.09 11.07
CA GLN A 13 -31.64 11.88 9.99
C GLN A 13 -30.11 11.93 10.14
N LYS A 14 -29.60 12.13 11.35
CA LYS A 14 -28.15 12.12 11.62
C LYS A 14 -27.53 10.74 11.33
N ILE A 15 -28.22 9.67 11.71
CA ILE A 15 -27.78 8.32 11.38
C ILE A 15 -27.75 8.11 9.86
N ILE A 16 -28.77 8.57 9.12
CA ILE A 16 -28.81 8.47 7.65
C ILE A 16 -27.62 9.18 7.01
N GLN A 17 -27.31 10.40 7.46
CA GLN A 17 -26.19 11.18 6.93
C GLN A 17 -24.81 10.56 7.18
N GLU A 18 -24.67 9.86 8.30
CA GLU A 18 -23.41 9.24 8.72
C GLU A 18 -23.35 7.72 8.42
N TYR A 19 -24.47 7.14 7.98
CA TYR A 19 -24.54 5.71 7.68
C TYR A 19 -23.56 5.34 6.58
N GLY A 20 -22.63 4.41 6.91
CA GLY A 20 -21.59 3.99 5.99
C GLY A 20 -20.29 4.80 6.07
N LYS A 21 -20.28 5.98 6.70
CA LYS A 21 -19.04 6.73 6.97
C LYS A 21 -18.28 6.17 8.17
N CYS A 22 -18.98 5.48 9.08
CA CYS A 22 -18.37 4.81 10.23
C CYS A 22 -19.09 3.48 10.53
N LYS A 23 -18.52 2.69 11.46
CA LYS A 23 -19.16 1.42 11.88
C LYS A 23 -20.49 1.69 12.56
N ALA A 24 -21.50 0.87 12.27
CA ALA A 24 -22.83 1.00 12.88
C ALA A 24 -22.79 0.97 14.42
N LYS A 25 -21.79 0.28 15.03
CA LYS A 25 -21.56 0.30 16.47
C LYS A 25 -21.19 1.70 16.99
N ILE A 26 -20.37 2.43 16.26
CA ILE A 26 -19.97 3.81 16.61
C ILE A 26 -21.17 4.75 16.53
N LEU A 27 -22.03 4.59 15.52
CA LEU A 27 -23.29 5.35 15.43
C LEU A 27 -24.23 5.03 16.59
N ALA A 28 -24.32 3.76 16.98
CA ALA A 28 -25.15 3.34 18.10
C ALA A 28 -24.68 4.00 19.41
N GLU A 29 -23.38 3.99 19.69
CA GLU A 29 -22.77 4.64 20.83
C GLU A 29 -22.91 6.17 20.78
N LYS A 30 -22.66 6.79 19.62
CA LYS A 30 -22.70 8.25 19.43
C LYS A 30 -24.09 8.87 19.67
N TYR A 31 -25.14 8.12 19.28
CA TYR A 31 -26.52 8.61 19.34
C TYR A 31 -27.37 7.94 20.43
N ASP A 32 -26.73 7.18 21.31
CA ASP A 32 -27.37 6.43 22.40
C ASP A 32 -28.57 5.59 21.93
N VAL A 33 -28.37 4.86 20.86
CA VAL A 33 -29.36 3.94 20.27
C VAL A 33 -28.77 2.53 20.18
N THR A 34 -29.63 1.54 20.03
CA THR A 34 -29.16 0.16 19.87
C THR A 34 -28.60 -0.08 18.46
N LEU A 35 -27.65 -0.98 18.34
CA LEU A 35 -27.10 -1.40 17.04
C LEU A 35 -28.20 -1.91 16.09
N SER A 36 -29.23 -2.59 16.63
CA SER A 36 -30.40 -3.03 15.86
C SER A 36 -31.18 -1.85 15.26
N GLN A 37 -31.35 -0.78 16.04
CA GLN A 37 -32.05 0.43 15.57
C GLN A 37 -31.26 1.10 14.44
N VAL A 38 -29.94 1.21 14.53
CA VAL A 38 -29.09 1.72 13.44
C VAL A 38 -29.28 0.90 12.16
N TYR A 39 -29.31 -0.43 12.28
CA TYR A 39 -29.53 -1.28 11.11
C TYR A 39 -30.96 -1.17 10.54
N ASP A 40 -31.97 -0.98 11.39
CA ASP A 40 -33.36 -0.79 10.96
C ASP A 40 -33.53 0.54 10.20
N VAL A 41 -32.86 1.62 10.67
CA VAL A 41 -32.78 2.90 9.95
C VAL A 41 -32.14 2.70 8.57
N GLY A 42 -31.00 2.03 8.53
CA GLY A 42 -30.32 1.72 7.26
C GLY A 42 -31.22 0.94 6.30
N LYS A 43 -31.92 -0.10 6.78
CA LYS A 43 -32.82 -0.93 5.99
C LYS A 43 -34.01 -0.15 5.45
N ARG A 44 -34.69 0.63 6.32
CA ARG A 44 -35.88 1.41 5.93
C ARG A 44 -35.56 2.49 4.88
N ASN A 45 -34.38 3.06 4.96
CA ASN A 45 -33.93 4.11 4.04
C ASN A 45 -33.12 3.58 2.84
N GLY A 46 -33.13 2.27 2.58
CA GLY A 46 -32.42 1.67 1.46
C GLY A 46 -30.90 1.78 1.56
N LEU A 47 -30.37 2.15 2.75
CA LEU A 47 -28.96 2.26 2.99
C LEU A 47 -28.38 0.86 3.17
N THR A 48 -27.46 0.47 2.32
CA THR A 48 -26.85 -0.85 2.42
C THR A 48 -25.87 -0.91 3.58
N LYS A 49 -25.76 -2.06 4.26
CA LYS A 49 -24.78 -2.33 5.34
C LYS A 49 -23.31 -2.13 4.90
N LYS A 50 -23.07 -1.98 3.62
CA LYS A 50 -21.76 -1.85 2.97
C LYS A 50 -21.71 -0.59 2.13
N CYS A 51 -21.75 0.58 2.77
CA CYS A 51 -21.09 1.73 2.17
C CYS A 51 -19.59 1.46 2.31
N ASN A 52 -18.98 1.08 1.21
CA ASN A 52 -17.53 1.02 1.18
C ASN A 52 -17.01 2.46 1.26
N PRO A 53 -16.05 2.75 2.13
CA PRO A 53 -15.53 4.10 2.29
C PRO A 53 -14.97 4.63 0.97
N ILE A 54 -15.15 5.92 0.73
CA ILE A 54 -14.41 6.64 -0.31
C ILE A 54 -13.11 7.11 0.33
N PHE A 55 -11.99 6.76 -0.25
CA PHE A 55 -10.69 7.17 0.24
C PHE A 55 -10.26 8.50 -0.39
N ASN A 56 -9.68 9.36 0.45
CA ASN A 56 -8.89 10.50 0.04
C ASN A 56 -7.42 10.15 0.24
N PHE A 57 -6.75 9.81 -0.84
CA PHE A 57 -5.35 9.43 -0.77
C PHE A 57 -4.46 10.67 -0.60
N SER A 58 -3.61 10.69 0.43
CA SER A 58 -2.42 11.53 0.41
C SER A 58 -1.48 11.05 -0.70
N GLU A 59 -0.53 11.89 -1.10
CA GLU A 59 0.44 11.48 -2.10
C GLU A 59 1.28 10.28 -1.61
N THR A 60 1.65 10.25 -0.33
CA THR A 60 2.36 9.12 0.27
C THR A 60 1.57 7.81 0.16
N SER A 61 0.30 7.81 0.57
CA SER A 61 -0.56 6.62 0.46
C SER A 61 -0.77 6.19 -0.99
N ARG A 62 -0.89 7.16 -1.89
CA ARG A 62 -1.00 6.89 -3.33
C ARG A 62 0.25 6.20 -3.86
N GLN A 63 1.44 6.69 -3.51
CA GLN A 63 2.71 6.12 -3.95
C GLN A 63 2.94 4.73 -3.36
N ILE A 64 2.56 4.46 -2.09
CA ILE A 64 2.59 3.12 -1.51
C ILE A 64 1.75 2.13 -2.32
N ILE A 65 0.54 2.51 -2.72
CA ILE A 65 -0.34 1.64 -3.50
C ILE A 65 0.20 1.42 -4.92
N LEU A 66 0.64 2.49 -5.60
CA LEU A 66 1.16 2.39 -6.97
C LEU A 66 2.43 1.54 -7.04
N SER A 67 3.41 1.81 -6.17
CA SER A 67 4.65 1.03 -6.11
C SER A 67 4.38 -0.43 -5.75
N GLY A 68 3.51 -0.67 -4.76
CA GLY A 68 3.17 -2.01 -4.34
C GLY A 68 2.46 -2.83 -5.43
N ILE A 69 1.64 -2.23 -6.30
CA ILE A 69 1.03 -2.95 -7.44
C ILE A 69 2.11 -3.44 -8.43
N LEU A 70 3.23 -2.74 -8.54
CA LEU A 70 4.37 -3.20 -9.34
C LEU A 70 5.21 -4.25 -8.62
N GLY A 71 5.30 -4.16 -7.27
CA GLY A 71 6.11 -5.01 -6.39
C GLY A 71 5.27 -6.00 -5.57
N ASP A 72 5.38 -5.91 -4.24
CA ASP A 72 4.85 -6.90 -3.28
C ASP A 72 3.35 -6.80 -3.00
N GLY A 73 2.70 -5.73 -3.44
CA GLY A 73 1.29 -5.48 -3.18
C GLY A 73 0.34 -6.05 -4.22
N ARG A 74 -0.92 -6.21 -3.83
CA ARG A 74 -1.96 -6.77 -4.70
C ARG A 74 -3.29 -6.09 -4.50
N LEU A 75 -3.96 -5.74 -5.60
CA LEU A 75 -5.37 -5.36 -5.60
C LEU A 75 -6.25 -6.61 -5.73
N LYS A 76 -6.98 -6.91 -4.67
CA LYS A 76 -7.88 -8.07 -4.63
C LYS A 76 -9.33 -7.61 -4.74
N LYS A 77 -10.06 -8.26 -5.65
CA LYS A 77 -11.49 -7.98 -5.86
C LYS A 77 -12.31 -8.49 -4.68
N ASN A 78 -13.18 -7.66 -4.14
CA ASN A 78 -14.13 -8.05 -3.08
C ASN A 78 -15.56 -7.81 -3.55
N GLY A 79 -16.28 -8.89 -3.82
CA GLY A 79 -17.60 -8.84 -4.42
C GLY A 79 -17.56 -8.46 -5.90
N LYS A 80 -18.66 -7.81 -6.40
CA LYS A 80 -18.82 -7.57 -7.85
C LYS A 80 -18.07 -6.33 -8.35
N LYS A 81 -17.84 -5.31 -7.51
CA LYS A 81 -17.47 -3.98 -7.99
C LYS A 81 -16.35 -3.28 -7.22
N ASN A 82 -15.84 -3.85 -6.11
CA ASN A 82 -14.89 -3.14 -5.26
C ASN A 82 -13.61 -3.92 -5.07
N TYR A 83 -12.56 -3.22 -4.67
CA TYR A 83 -11.24 -3.77 -4.42
C TYR A 83 -10.77 -3.41 -3.01
N TYR A 84 -9.85 -4.20 -2.49
CA TYR A 84 -8.97 -3.85 -1.39
C TYR A 84 -7.53 -4.10 -1.81
N TYR A 85 -6.63 -3.35 -1.24
CA TYR A 85 -5.20 -3.54 -1.43
C TYR A 85 -4.66 -4.36 -0.26
N SER A 86 -3.77 -5.28 -0.52
CA SER A 86 -3.00 -5.99 0.51
C SER A 86 -1.55 -6.10 0.09
N GLU A 87 -0.67 -6.09 1.08
CA GLU A 87 0.77 -6.21 0.90
C GLU A 87 1.33 -7.14 1.96
N CYS A 88 2.29 -7.98 1.58
CA CYS A 88 2.86 -9.00 2.43
C CYS A 88 4.39 -8.98 2.32
N HIS A 89 5.07 -8.88 3.45
CA HIS A 89 6.52 -8.86 3.55
C HIS A 89 7.03 -10.02 4.41
N ALA A 90 8.30 -10.36 4.27
CA ALA A 90 8.99 -11.25 5.20
C ALA A 90 9.04 -10.59 6.59
N LEU A 91 9.04 -11.41 7.66
CA LEU A 91 9.10 -10.88 9.02
C LEU A 91 10.38 -10.07 9.30
N GLY A 92 11.46 -10.33 8.56
CA GLY A 92 12.69 -9.52 8.60
C GLY A 92 12.57 -8.12 7.99
N GLU A 93 11.40 -7.74 7.46
CA GLU A 93 11.06 -6.41 6.92
C GLU A 93 9.80 -5.86 7.63
N LYS A 94 9.62 -6.27 8.88
CA LYS A 94 8.45 -5.95 9.69
C LYS A 94 8.26 -4.46 9.91
N GLU A 95 9.31 -3.74 10.25
CA GLU A 95 9.24 -2.31 10.58
C GLU A 95 8.89 -1.48 9.34
N TYR A 96 9.40 -1.87 8.18
CA TYR A 96 9.05 -1.27 6.91
C TYR A 96 7.57 -1.51 6.55
N CYS A 97 7.09 -2.73 6.72
CA CYS A 97 5.69 -3.08 6.52
C CYS A 97 4.77 -2.28 7.48
N ILE A 98 5.17 -2.14 8.75
CA ILE A 98 4.45 -1.33 9.75
C ILE A 98 4.42 0.13 9.31
N TRP A 99 5.55 0.70 8.88
CA TRP A 99 5.63 2.09 8.42
C TRP A 99 4.65 2.35 7.26
N LYS A 100 4.63 1.49 6.22
CA LYS A 100 3.66 1.61 5.12
C LYS A 100 2.22 1.58 5.63
N HIS A 101 1.92 0.63 6.50
CA HIS A 101 0.59 0.47 7.09
C HIS A 101 0.15 1.70 7.87
N GLU A 102 1.04 2.29 8.67
CA GLU A 102 0.76 3.51 9.43
C GLU A 102 0.45 4.72 8.54
N GLN A 103 1.13 4.86 7.39
CA GLN A 103 0.79 5.91 6.44
C GLN A 103 -0.65 5.74 5.91
N LEU A 104 -1.05 4.51 5.58
CA LEU A 104 -2.41 4.20 5.12
C LEU A 104 -3.46 4.37 6.24
N ILE A 105 -3.10 4.14 7.51
CA ILE A 105 -3.98 4.40 8.65
C ILE A 105 -4.22 5.90 8.84
N LYS A 106 -3.20 6.74 8.69
CA LYS A 106 -3.33 8.21 8.79
C LYS A 106 -4.39 8.76 7.83
N ASP A 107 -4.53 8.15 6.67
CA ASP A 107 -5.54 8.52 5.67
C ASP A 107 -6.89 7.77 5.85
N ASP A 108 -7.07 7.02 6.94
CA ASP A 108 -8.23 6.15 7.20
C ASP A 108 -8.49 5.10 6.09
N ILE A 109 -7.45 4.71 5.38
CA ILE A 109 -7.52 3.77 4.24
C ILE A 109 -7.38 2.33 4.71
N SER A 110 -6.44 2.06 5.63
CA SER A 110 -6.15 0.71 6.09
C SER A 110 -7.00 0.30 7.29
N VAL A 111 -7.12 -1.00 7.51
CA VAL A 111 -7.65 -1.53 8.77
C VAL A 111 -6.52 -1.52 9.81
N PRO A 112 -6.78 -1.13 11.06
CA PRO A 112 -5.74 -1.07 12.10
C PRO A 112 -5.36 -2.46 12.65
N THR A 113 -5.28 -3.45 11.78
CA THR A 113 -4.95 -4.83 12.14
C THR A 113 -3.98 -5.38 11.11
N MET A 114 -2.83 -5.84 11.58
CA MET A 114 -1.86 -6.58 10.79
C MET A 114 -2.04 -8.08 11.02
N LEU A 115 -1.80 -8.86 10.00
CA LEU A 115 -1.84 -10.31 10.08
C LEU A 115 -0.41 -10.84 10.14
N TYR A 116 -0.16 -11.70 11.12
CA TYR A 116 1.09 -12.44 11.24
C TYR A 116 0.79 -13.90 10.93
N GLY A 117 1.56 -14.53 10.09
CA GLY A 117 1.33 -15.92 9.74
C GLY A 117 2.50 -16.56 9.02
N LYS A 118 2.44 -17.88 8.92
CA LYS A 118 3.33 -18.61 8.05
C LYS A 118 2.90 -18.40 6.61
N ASN A 119 3.83 -18.11 5.74
CA ASN A 119 3.54 -18.05 4.31
C ASN A 119 3.05 -19.43 3.86
N LEU A 120 1.81 -19.51 3.36
CA LEU A 120 1.16 -20.75 2.94
C LEU A 120 1.95 -21.56 1.91
N ASN A 121 2.87 -20.91 1.21
CA ASN A 121 3.72 -21.52 0.16
C ASN A 121 5.12 -21.89 0.64
N ASN A 122 5.51 -21.52 1.86
CA ASN A 122 6.83 -21.76 2.39
C ASN A 122 6.75 -21.97 3.91
N GLU A 123 6.81 -23.22 4.36
CA GLU A 123 6.65 -23.60 5.78
C GLU A 123 7.71 -22.97 6.72
N HIS A 124 8.71 -22.30 6.17
CA HIS A 124 9.86 -21.76 6.90
C HIS A 124 9.91 -20.23 7.02
N ASN A 125 9.04 -19.49 6.32
CA ASN A 125 9.08 -18.03 6.34
C ASN A 125 7.86 -17.44 7.02
N ASP A 126 8.06 -16.89 8.21
CA ASP A 126 7.07 -16.04 8.84
C ASP A 126 6.86 -14.76 8.00
N ALA A 127 5.62 -14.36 7.85
CA ALA A 127 5.22 -13.21 7.06
C ALA A 127 4.35 -12.25 7.87
N ILE A 128 4.36 -11.00 7.46
CA ILE A 128 3.51 -9.92 7.97
C ILE A 128 2.71 -9.34 6.81
N GLU A 129 1.39 -9.23 6.98
CA GLU A 129 0.50 -8.68 5.96
C GLU A 129 -0.38 -7.58 6.56
N PHE A 130 -0.61 -6.53 5.79
CA PHE A 130 -1.66 -5.58 6.05
C PHE A 130 -2.63 -5.51 4.87
N CYS A 131 -3.82 -5.00 5.12
CA CYS A 131 -4.79 -4.74 4.06
C CYS A 131 -5.57 -3.46 4.30
N THR A 132 -6.01 -2.84 3.19
CA THR A 132 -6.91 -1.70 3.24
C THR A 132 -8.35 -2.15 3.46
N ARG A 133 -9.22 -1.21 3.77
CA ARG A 133 -10.67 -1.43 3.63
C ARG A 133 -11.02 -1.61 2.16
N THR A 134 -12.10 -2.33 1.91
CA THR A 134 -12.66 -2.44 0.56
C THR A 134 -13.25 -1.10 0.13
N SER A 135 -12.88 -0.60 -1.05
CA SER A 135 -13.33 0.71 -1.53
C SER A 135 -13.49 0.75 -3.06
N PRO A 136 -14.50 1.50 -3.57
CA PRO A 136 -14.56 1.83 -4.99
C PRO A 136 -13.43 2.78 -5.43
N SER A 137 -12.80 3.53 -4.51
CA SER A 137 -11.67 4.41 -4.81
C SER A 137 -10.45 3.67 -5.35
N LEU A 138 -10.39 2.34 -5.17
CA LEU A 138 -9.33 1.49 -5.70
C LEU A 138 -9.60 0.97 -7.13
N ILE A 139 -10.80 1.20 -7.67
CA ILE A 139 -11.16 0.76 -9.04
C ILE A 139 -10.24 1.39 -10.11
N PRO A 140 -9.94 2.69 -10.09
CA PRO A 140 -9.03 3.28 -11.06
C PRO A 140 -7.68 2.57 -11.10
N TYR A 141 -7.08 2.30 -9.94
CA TYR A 141 -5.79 1.61 -9.83
C TYR A 141 -5.85 0.17 -10.36
N ALA A 142 -6.97 -0.53 -10.14
CA ALA A 142 -7.16 -1.90 -10.63
C ALA A 142 -7.32 -1.99 -12.16
N ASN A 143 -7.62 -0.88 -12.81
CA ASN A 143 -7.79 -0.79 -14.26
C ASN A 143 -6.59 -0.14 -14.97
N MET A 144 -5.61 0.37 -14.22
CA MET A 144 -4.37 0.92 -14.79
C MET A 144 -3.51 -0.19 -15.38
N SER A 145 -2.92 0.07 -16.52
CA SER A 145 -1.78 -0.68 -17.03
C SER A 145 -0.53 -0.41 -16.20
N LYS A 146 0.47 -1.28 -16.26
CA LYS A 146 1.76 -1.04 -15.59
C LYS A 146 2.44 0.22 -16.10
N LEU A 147 2.32 0.54 -17.39
CA LEU A 147 2.86 1.77 -17.96
C LEU A 147 2.23 3.02 -17.33
N GLU A 148 0.90 3.05 -17.19
CA GLU A 148 0.20 4.16 -16.53
C GLU A 148 0.59 4.28 -15.06
N ILE A 149 0.86 3.17 -14.36
CA ILE A 149 1.34 3.17 -12.99
C ILE A 149 2.76 3.76 -12.94
N ILE A 150 3.68 3.27 -13.78
CA ILE A 150 5.07 3.76 -13.87
C ILE A 150 5.11 5.26 -14.14
N GLU A 151 4.25 5.77 -15.02
CA GLU A 151 4.17 7.19 -15.33
C GLU A 151 3.81 8.04 -14.10
N GLN A 152 2.96 7.50 -13.21
CA GLN A 152 2.48 8.20 -12.02
C GLN A 152 3.39 8.06 -10.78
N LEU A 153 4.45 7.25 -10.84
CA LEU A 153 5.41 7.18 -9.75
C LEU A 153 6.20 8.49 -9.63
N ASN A 154 6.31 8.98 -8.40
CA ASN A 154 7.25 10.03 -8.02
C ASN A 154 8.52 9.42 -7.37
N GLU A 155 9.38 10.26 -6.81
CA GLU A 155 10.63 9.83 -6.16
C GLU A 155 10.40 8.80 -5.06
N LEU A 156 9.40 9.02 -4.20
CA LEU A 156 9.02 8.07 -3.16
C LEU A 156 8.52 6.76 -3.77
N GLY A 157 7.64 6.81 -4.76
CA GLY A 157 7.10 5.62 -5.41
C GLY A 157 8.18 4.77 -6.08
N LEU A 158 9.15 5.41 -6.75
CA LEU A 158 10.32 4.73 -7.32
C LEU A 158 11.19 4.10 -6.23
N LEU A 159 11.48 4.83 -5.15
CA LEU A 159 12.22 4.27 -4.02
C LEU A 159 11.51 3.05 -3.43
N LEU A 160 10.20 3.14 -3.16
CA LEU A 160 9.43 2.03 -2.59
C LEU A 160 9.47 0.80 -3.49
N TYR A 161 9.30 0.99 -4.81
CA TYR A 161 9.40 -0.11 -5.76
C TYR A 161 10.79 -0.77 -5.76
N LEU A 162 11.86 0.04 -5.65
CA LEU A 162 13.23 -0.49 -5.51
C LEU A 162 13.43 -1.22 -4.17
N LEU A 163 12.82 -0.75 -3.09
CA LEU A 163 12.91 -1.41 -1.79
C LEU A 163 12.13 -2.72 -1.75
N ASP A 164 11.00 -2.81 -2.44
CA ASP A 164 10.18 -4.02 -2.52
C ASP A 164 10.85 -5.09 -3.40
N ASP A 165 11.12 -4.78 -4.65
CA ASP A 165 11.61 -5.73 -5.67
C ASP A 165 13.11 -5.65 -5.98
N GLY A 166 13.83 -4.74 -5.33
CA GLY A 166 15.27 -4.59 -5.56
C GLY A 166 16.11 -5.40 -4.57
N TRP A 167 17.34 -5.70 -4.98
CA TRP A 167 18.35 -6.32 -4.15
C TRP A 167 19.72 -5.66 -4.35
N ILE A 168 20.65 -5.88 -3.41
CA ILE A 168 22.01 -5.35 -3.48
C ILE A 168 22.94 -6.42 -4.03
N SER A 169 23.54 -6.15 -5.17
CA SER A 169 24.60 -6.98 -5.76
C SER A 169 25.90 -6.80 -4.98
N LYS A 170 26.51 -7.91 -4.60
CA LYS A 170 27.78 -7.93 -3.84
C LYS A 170 29.04 -7.81 -4.73
N HIS A 171 28.87 -7.51 -6.02
CA HIS A 171 29.99 -7.43 -6.95
C HIS A 171 30.82 -6.14 -6.86
N SER A 172 30.42 -5.16 -6.10
CA SER A 172 31.17 -3.94 -5.79
C SER A 172 31.31 -3.74 -4.29
N LYS A 173 32.31 -2.94 -3.85
CA LYS A 173 32.52 -2.63 -2.42
C LYS A 173 31.34 -1.94 -1.75
N LEU A 174 30.58 -1.14 -2.49
CA LEU A 174 29.38 -0.46 -2.00
C LEU A 174 28.09 -1.23 -2.33
N GLY A 175 28.20 -2.33 -3.12
CA GLY A 175 27.03 -2.97 -3.72
C GLY A 175 26.40 -2.09 -4.80
N ASN A 176 25.64 -2.68 -5.67
CA ASN A 176 24.82 -1.97 -6.66
C ASN A 176 23.38 -2.39 -6.47
N PHE A 177 22.44 -1.45 -6.47
CA PHE A 177 21.04 -1.83 -6.52
C PHE A 177 20.71 -2.49 -7.85
N VAL A 178 19.93 -3.55 -7.79
CA VAL A 178 19.37 -4.23 -8.95
C VAL A 178 17.88 -4.38 -8.72
N LEU A 179 17.08 -3.77 -9.58
CA LEU A 179 15.62 -3.88 -9.57
C LEU A 179 15.19 -5.08 -10.40
N CYS A 180 14.38 -5.95 -9.86
CA CYS A 180 13.81 -7.11 -10.54
C CYS A 180 12.78 -6.67 -11.59
N THR A 181 13.20 -6.58 -12.84
CA THR A 181 12.34 -6.14 -13.97
C THR A 181 12.02 -7.24 -14.97
N TYR A 182 12.49 -8.46 -14.74
CA TYR A 182 12.33 -9.58 -15.68
C TYR A 182 10.88 -10.04 -15.90
N LEU A 183 9.95 -9.66 -15.02
CA LEU A 183 8.51 -9.91 -15.18
C LEU A 183 7.78 -8.80 -15.94
N LEU A 184 8.48 -7.71 -16.26
CA LEU A 184 7.97 -6.62 -17.08
C LEU A 184 8.18 -6.94 -18.56
N THR A 185 7.29 -6.42 -19.42
CA THR A 185 7.55 -6.37 -20.85
C THR A 185 8.77 -5.49 -21.14
N VAL A 186 9.33 -5.59 -22.34
CA VAL A 186 10.46 -4.73 -22.75
C VAL A 186 10.08 -3.25 -22.65
N GLU A 187 8.87 -2.89 -23.06
CA GLU A 187 8.37 -1.52 -23.01
C GLU A 187 8.22 -1.03 -21.57
N GLU A 188 7.60 -1.81 -20.69
CA GLU A 188 7.45 -1.49 -19.27
C GLU A 188 8.81 -1.34 -18.57
N ARG A 189 9.78 -2.23 -18.87
CA ARG A 189 11.12 -2.18 -18.32
C ARG A 189 11.86 -0.91 -18.76
N LEU A 190 11.81 -0.60 -20.05
CA LEU A 190 12.40 0.65 -20.56
C LEU A 190 11.74 1.87 -19.95
N ALA A 191 10.41 1.88 -19.80
CA ALA A 191 9.69 2.97 -19.19
C ALA A 191 10.12 3.20 -17.74
N VAL A 192 10.22 2.14 -16.92
CA VAL A 192 10.62 2.28 -15.51
C VAL A 192 12.09 2.69 -15.40
N THR A 193 13.01 2.10 -16.17
CA THR A 193 14.42 2.48 -16.19
C THR A 193 14.61 3.94 -16.59
N ASN A 194 13.93 4.39 -17.65
CA ASN A 194 13.94 5.78 -18.07
C ASN A 194 13.37 6.72 -16.99
N LYS A 195 12.31 6.28 -16.28
CA LYS A 195 11.72 7.08 -15.20
C LYS A 195 12.70 7.30 -14.06
N TYR A 196 13.44 6.27 -13.63
CA TYR A 196 14.53 6.43 -12.66
C TYR A 196 15.59 7.40 -13.17
N ASN A 197 16.07 7.20 -14.39
CA ASN A 197 17.16 8.02 -14.95
C ASN A 197 16.76 9.50 -15.14
N THR A 198 15.53 9.77 -15.60
CA THR A 198 15.08 11.13 -15.87
C THR A 198 14.61 11.88 -14.63
N LEU A 199 13.92 11.21 -13.70
CA LEU A 199 13.36 11.86 -12.52
C LEU A 199 14.40 11.97 -11.39
N LEU A 200 15.21 10.92 -11.18
CA LEU A 200 16.17 10.86 -10.10
C LEU A 200 17.61 11.20 -10.55
N GLY A 201 17.88 11.24 -11.86
CA GLY A 201 19.23 11.43 -12.40
C GLY A 201 20.12 10.21 -12.21
N THR A 202 19.56 9.01 -12.13
CA THR A 202 20.31 7.75 -11.97
C THR A 202 20.84 7.23 -13.32
N HIS A 203 21.65 6.17 -13.27
CA HIS A 203 22.29 5.55 -14.43
C HIS A 203 21.86 4.09 -14.60
N GLY A 204 20.55 3.84 -14.42
CA GLY A 204 19.98 2.51 -14.59
C GLY A 204 20.15 1.96 -16.01
N HIS A 205 20.52 0.69 -16.11
CA HIS A 205 20.72 -0.02 -17.36
C HIS A 205 20.37 -1.49 -17.24
N ASP A 206 20.04 -2.12 -18.37
CA ASP A 206 19.70 -3.54 -18.42
C ASP A 206 20.91 -4.44 -18.18
N ILE A 207 20.73 -5.48 -17.37
CA ILE A 207 21.71 -6.55 -17.14
C ILE A 207 21.06 -7.92 -17.33
N GLY A 208 21.90 -8.91 -17.73
CA GLY A 208 21.45 -10.29 -17.92
C GLY A 208 21.04 -10.59 -19.37
N HIS A 209 20.87 -11.89 -19.68
CA HIS A 209 20.54 -12.36 -21.04
C HIS A 209 19.17 -13.04 -21.11
N LYS A 210 18.90 -13.99 -20.21
CA LYS A 210 17.62 -14.72 -20.16
C LYS A 210 16.61 -14.07 -19.23
N ARG A 211 17.12 -13.50 -18.15
CA ARG A 211 16.39 -12.74 -17.16
C ARG A 211 17.03 -11.36 -17.12
N VAL A 212 16.32 -10.37 -17.61
CA VAL A 212 16.83 -9.02 -17.75
C VAL A 212 16.28 -8.18 -16.62
N ASP A 213 17.18 -7.71 -15.76
CA ASP A 213 16.91 -6.83 -14.63
C ASP A 213 17.54 -5.46 -14.89
N THR A 214 17.16 -4.43 -14.14
CA THR A 214 17.77 -3.10 -14.21
C THR A 214 18.77 -2.93 -13.10
N ALA A 215 20.04 -2.67 -13.42
CA ALA A 215 21.09 -2.36 -12.46
C ALA A 215 21.37 -0.86 -12.41
N PHE A 216 21.71 -0.37 -11.22
CA PHE A 216 22.09 1.01 -10.94
C PHE A 216 23.58 1.06 -10.54
N SER A 217 24.22 2.22 -10.72
CA SER A 217 25.60 2.41 -10.29
C SER A 217 25.70 2.50 -8.76
N SER A 218 26.90 2.33 -8.21
CA SER A 218 27.12 2.54 -6.77
C SER A 218 26.92 3.99 -6.35
N ASP A 219 27.06 4.95 -7.26
CA ASP A 219 26.86 6.37 -6.98
C ASP A 219 25.37 6.68 -6.86
N ASP A 220 24.51 5.98 -7.59
CA ASP A 220 23.05 6.11 -7.51
C ASP A 220 22.52 5.72 -6.13
N ASN A 221 23.25 4.89 -5.37
CA ASN A 221 22.87 4.52 -4.00
C ASN A 221 22.73 5.73 -3.08
N PHE A 222 23.55 6.81 -3.28
CA PHE A 222 23.43 8.04 -2.50
C PHE A 222 22.13 8.77 -2.80
N ILE A 223 21.67 8.73 -4.04
CA ILE A 223 20.39 9.31 -4.45
C ILE A 223 19.26 8.58 -3.72
N PHE A 224 19.23 7.26 -3.79
CA PHE A 224 18.21 6.44 -3.12
C PHE A 224 18.22 6.61 -1.59
N PHE A 225 19.43 6.68 -1.00
CA PHE A 225 19.57 6.88 0.44
C PHE A 225 19.07 8.26 0.89
N ASN A 226 19.33 9.31 0.11
CA ASN A 226 18.82 10.65 0.42
C ASN A 226 17.30 10.71 0.37
N ILE A 227 16.68 10.07 -0.62
CA ILE A 227 15.21 9.96 -0.69
C ILE A 227 14.70 9.13 0.50
N ALA A 228 15.35 8.01 0.83
CA ALA A 228 14.95 7.20 1.99
C ALA A 228 14.95 8.02 3.29
N LYS A 229 15.97 8.83 3.53
CA LYS A 229 16.08 9.70 4.72
C LYS A 229 14.94 10.71 4.84
N GLU A 230 14.38 11.14 3.73
CA GLU A 230 13.29 12.12 3.72
C GLU A 230 11.95 11.50 4.12
N TYR A 231 11.69 10.25 3.71
CA TYR A 231 10.37 9.66 3.82
C TYR A 231 10.26 8.51 4.80
N ILE A 232 11.33 7.76 5.04
CA ILE A 232 11.31 6.50 5.80
C ILE A 232 12.22 6.64 7.02
N PRO A 233 11.77 6.26 8.24
CA PRO A 233 12.64 6.25 9.40
C PRO A 233 13.90 5.41 9.17
N LEU A 234 15.07 5.97 9.47
CA LEU A 234 16.36 5.31 9.21
C LEU A 234 16.57 4.03 10.02
N GLU A 235 15.86 3.89 11.14
CA GLU A 235 15.87 2.70 12.00
C GLU A 235 15.10 1.52 11.42
N THR A 236 14.31 1.72 10.35
CA THR A 236 13.58 0.61 9.74
C THR A 236 14.54 -0.46 9.19
N ASP A 237 14.16 -1.71 9.40
CA ASP A 237 14.94 -2.90 9.03
C ASP A 237 15.41 -2.91 7.57
N ILE A 238 14.55 -2.49 6.64
CA ILE A 238 14.88 -2.45 5.21
C ILE A 238 15.92 -1.38 4.88
N VAL A 239 15.83 -0.19 5.52
CA VAL A 239 16.81 0.89 5.34
C VAL A 239 18.15 0.47 5.92
N GLN A 240 18.15 -0.10 7.13
CA GLN A 240 19.34 -0.63 7.77
C GLN A 240 20.02 -1.70 6.88
N LYS A 241 19.25 -2.65 6.36
CA LYS A 241 19.75 -3.74 5.52
C LYS A 241 20.29 -3.27 4.16
N LYS A 242 19.55 -2.36 3.48
CA LYS A 242 19.90 -1.95 2.10
C LYS A 242 20.89 -0.80 2.03
N PHE A 243 21.02 0.00 3.09
CA PHE A 243 21.93 1.15 3.14
C PHE A 243 22.99 1.05 4.24
N GLU A 244 23.25 -0.15 4.78
CA GLU A 244 24.21 -0.41 5.86
C GLU A 244 25.56 0.28 5.64
N THR A 245 26.12 0.19 4.43
CA THR A 245 27.43 0.77 4.09
C THR A 245 27.43 2.31 4.07
N MET A 246 26.27 2.95 4.08
CA MET A 246 26.10 4.41 4.09
C MET A 246 25.78 4.96 5.47
N LEU A 247 25.25 4.12 6.36
CA LEU A 247 24.93 4.48 7.74
C LEU A 247 26.16 4.53 8.63
N ILE A 248 27.27 3.88 8.23
CA ILE A 248 28.53 3.78 9.01
C ILE A 248 29.46 5.00 8.77
N LYS A 249 29.12 5.90 7.88
CA LYS A 249 29.87 7.13 7.59
C LYS A 249 29.27 8.33 8.27
#